data_bf2cc497de06bb8da641675b56384adb
#
_entry.id   bf2cc497de06bb8da641675b56384adb
#
_cell.length_a   1.000
_cell.length_b   1.000
_cell.length_c   1.000
_cell.angle_alpha   90.00
_cell.angle_beta   90.00
_cell.angle_gamma   90.00
#
_symmetry.space_group_name_H-M   'P 1'
#
loop_
_entity.id
_entity.type
_entity.pdbx_description
1 polymer ?
#
loop_
_entity_poly.entity_id
_entity_poly.type
_entity_poly.pdbx_seq_one_letter_code
_entity_poly.pdbx_strand_id
1 'polypeptide(L)'
;LTITTYTYDFAGNMTECSQTIKLDTTNPTADLTVNAGANQDGWFNSGATFSVKASDATSGVDKVEYFVKASKDSNENLTSGTLIADTLQKSDNGDLTGTITIPKDAYYDSKNLYVETKTYDKAGNYTICSQAIKSDTTHPTAGISFDKEMKNSLSDKAGFDGAKHFYNRDVKLNVTANDATSGIKSIKYYVTAAGDVPTEETWADTTNKDVN
;
A
#
# COMPACT_ATOMS: atom_id res chain seq x y z
N LEU A 1 36.82 -2.37 -23.22
CA LEU A 1 37.64 -1.51 -24.05
C LEU A 1 39.07 -1.48 -23.50
N THR A 2 40.05 -1.76 -24.34
CA THR A 2 41.49 -1.66 -23.97
C THR A 2 42.15 -0.51 -24.70
N ILE A 3 42.83 0.32 -23.96
CA ILE A 3 43.65 1.43 -24.50
C ILE A 3 45.09 0.99 -24.37
N THR A 4 45.82 0.98 -25.49
CA THR A 4 47.24 0.65 -25.54
C THR A 4 48.00 1.86 -26.03
N THR A 5 49.08 2.23 -25.36
CA THR A 5 50.00 3.28 -25.77
C THR A 5 51.39 2.72 -26.06
N TYR A 6 52.03 3.25 -27.07
CA TYR A 6 53.41 2.94 -27.42
C TYR A 6 54.21 4.25 -27.31
N THR A 7 55.21 4.23 -26.46
CA THR A 7 56.10 5.39 -26.27
C THR A 7 57.50 5.05 -26.81
N TYR A 8 58.01 5.88 -27.69
CA TYR A 8 59.33 5.73 -28.32
C TYR A 8 60.28 6.82 -27.84
N ASP A 9 61.52 6.45 -27.60
CA ASP A 9 62.62 7.42 -27.43
C ASP A 9 63.27 7.80 -28.78
N PHE A 10 64.18 8.77 -28.77
CA PHE A 10 64.89 9.16 -30.00
C PHE A 10 65.87 8.12 -30.53
N ALA A 11 66.20 7.08 -29.74
CA ALA A 11 67.03 5.96 -30.15
C ALA A 11 66.22 4.84 -30.80
N GLY A 12 64.90 4.96 -30.80
CA GLY A 12 63.97 3.95 -31.36
C GLY A 12 63.54 2.87 -30.36
N ASN A 13 63.91 2.98 -29.07
CA ASN A 13 63.41 2.06 -28.05
C ASN A 13 61.94 2.34 -27.77
N MET A 14 61.15 1.25 -27.52
CA MET A 14 59.69 1.29 -27.36
C MET A 14 59.27 0.72 -26.01
N THR A 15 58.32 1.38 -25.37
CA THR A 15 57.59 0.83 -24.22
C THR A 15 56.11 0.80 -24.53
N GLU A 16 55.49 -0.33 -24.30
CA GLU A 16 54.05 -0.52 -24.40
C GLU A 16 53.40 -0.44 -23.00
N CYS A 17 52.30 0.28 -22.91
CA CYS A 17 51.47 0.32 -21.71
C CYS A 17 49.99 0.15 -22.11
N SER A 18 49.29 -0.81 -21.46
CA SER A 18 47.89 -1.12 -21.74
C SER A 18 47.04 -0.96 -20.50
N GLN A 19 45.87 -0.37 -20.66
CA GLN A 19 44.83 -0.24 -19.62
C GLN A 19 43.48 -0.68 -20.16
N THR A 20 42.82 -1.60 -19.43
CA THR A 20 41.47 -2.02 -19.76
C THR A 20 40.46 -1.24 -18.92
N ILE A 21 39.46 -0.68 -19.58
CA ILE A 21 38.31 -0.02 -18.97
C ILE A 21 37.05 -0.80 -19.30
N LYS A 22 36.12 -0.84 -18.34
CA LYS A 22 34.76 -1.33 -18.53
C LYS A 22 33.86 -0.12 -18.72
N LEU A 23 33.01 -0.17 -19.73
CA LEU A 23 32.05 0.89 -20.02
C LEU A 23 30.66 0.27 -20.08
N ASP A 24 29.74 0.86 -19.35
CA ASP A 24 28.32 0.55 -19.40
C ASP A 24 27.54 1.87 -19.37
N THR A 25 26.71 2.07 -20.38
CA THR A 25 25.84 3.24 -20.54
C THR A 25 24.37 2.84 -20.67
N THR A 26 24.08 1.57 -20.46
CA THR A 26 22.73 1.01 -20.57
C THR A 26 22.07 1.01 -19.21
N ASN A 27 20.82 1.51 -19.15
CA ASN A 27 20.06 1.44 -17.91
C ASN A 27 19.63 -0.01 -17.63
N PRO A 28 19.56 -0.43 -16.36
CA PRO A 28 18.99 -1.73 -16.00
C PRO A 28 17.51 -1.79 -16.38
N THR A 29 17.01 -2.96 -16.70
CA THR A 29 15.58 -3.23 -16.79
C THR A 29 15.03 -3.46 -15.39
N ALA A 30 13.82 -2.97 -15.12
CA ALA A 30 13.16 -3.15 -13.82
C ALA A 30 11.65 -3.26 -13.98
N ASP A 31 11.02 -3.98 -13.04
CA ASP A 31 9.57 -4.07 -12.90
C ASP A 31 9.18 -4.02 -11.42
N LEU A 32 8.01 -3.46 -11.15
CA LEU A 32 7.42 -3.34 -9.82
C LEU A 32 5.96 -3.78 -9.89
N THR A 33 5.63 -4.88 -9.23
CA THR A 33 4.30 -5.50 -9.26
C THR A 33 3.72 -5.60 -7.86
N VAL A 34 2.43 -5.29 -7.72
CA VAL A 34 1.68 -5.52 -6.47
C VAL A 34 1.38 -7.01 -6.34
N ASN A 35 1.81 -7.65 -5.25
CA ASN A 35 1.58 -9.09 -5.05
C ASN A 35 0.29 -9.37 -4.29
N ALA A 36 0.10 -8.72 -3.13
CA ALA A 36 -1.02 -9.00 -2.24
C ALA A 36 -1.31 -7.82 -1.31
N GLY A 37 -2.48 -7.85 -0.68
CA GLY A 37 -2.90 -6.93 0.39
C GLY A 37 -4.10 -6.07 0.03
N ALA A 38 -4.39 -5.85 -1.26
CA ALA A 38 -5.58 -5.11 -1.65
C ALA A 38 -6.84 -5.99 -1.58
N ASN A 39 -7.95 -5.40 -1.13
CA ASN A 39 -9.27 -6.01 -1.23
C ASN A 39 -9.80 -5.97 -2.68
N GLN A 40 -11.00 -6.52 -2.93
CA GLN A 40 -11.61 -6.55 -4.27
C GLN A 40 -11.84 -5.16 -4.90
N ASP A 41 -11.93 -4.11 -4.08
CA ASP A 41 -12.10 -2.72 -4.54
C ASP A 41 -10.74 -2.00 -4.72
N GLY A 42 -9.62 -2.73 -4.52
CA GLY A 42 -8.27 -2.24 -4.69
C GLY A 42 -7.74 -1.38 -3.53
N TRP A 43 -8.35 -1.47 -2.35
CA TRP A 43 -7.91 -0.80 -1.14
C TRP A 43 -7.04 -1.70 -0.27
N PHE A 44 -5.96 -1.13 0.26
CA PHE A 44 -5.14 -1.75 1.30
C PHE A 44 -5.60 -1.27 2.68
N ASN A 45 -5.98 -2.19 3.55
CA ASN A 45 -6.30 -1.95 4.96
C ASN A 45 -5.30 -2.59 5.93
N SER A 46 -4.23 -3.13 5.39
CA SER A 46 -3.12 -3.79 6.09
C SER A 46 -1.83 -3.53 5.34
N GLY A 47 -0.73 -4.18 5.71
CA GLY A 47 0.53 -4.07 4.98
C GLY A 47 0.42 -4.54 3.52
N ALA A 48 1.23 -3.98 2.62
CA ALA A 48 1.31 -4.35 1.22
C ALA A 48 2.63 -5.01 0.87
N THR A 49 2.61 -5.95 -0.07
CA THR A 49 3.81 -6.58 -0.61
C THR A 49 3.90 -6.35 -2.11
N PHE A 50 5.11 -6.07 -2.56
CA PHE A 50 5.43 -5.84 -3.96
C PHE A 50 6.56 -6.77 -4.38
N SER A 51 6.48 -7.31 -5.59
CA SER A 51 7.62 -7.95 -6.25
C SER A 51 8.39 -6.92 -7.04
N VAL A 52 9.70 -6.98 -6.91
CA VAL A 52 10.65 -6.27 -7.77
C VAL A 52 11.34 -7.30 -8.64
N LYS A 53 11.47 -7.00 -9.93
CA LYS A 53 12.30 -7.75 -10.87
C LYS A 53 13.29 -6.78 -11.50
N ALA A 54 14.56 -7.16 -11.58
CA ALA A 54 15.62 -6.32 -12.12
C ALA A 54 16.65 -7.15 -12.91
N SER A 55 17.16 -6.60 -14.00
CA SER A 55 18.20 -7.25 -14.82
C SER A 55 19.07 -6.20 -15.49
N ASP A 56 20.35 -6.48 -15.55
CA ASP A 56 21.34 -5.76 -16.36
C ASP A 56 22.39 -6.73 -16.89
N ALA A 57 22.60 -6.71 -18.23
CA ALA A 57 23.45 -7.67 -18.91
C ALA A 57 24.93 -7.28 -18.94
N THR A 58 25.28 -6.00 -18.73
CA THR A 58 26.63 -5.45 -18.93
C THR A 58 27.37 -5.35 -17.61
N SER A 59 26.95 -4.48 -16.71
CA SER A 59 27.60 -4.29 -15.41
C SER A 59 26.96 -5.10 -14.30
N GLY A 60 25.71 -5.52 -14.50
CA GLY A 60 24.88 -6.19 -13.52
C GLY A 60 24.19 -5.21 -12.55
N VAL A 61 23.11 -5.64 -11.96
CA VAL A 61 22.37 -4.85 -10.95
C VAL A 61 23.22 -4.68 -9.69
N ASP A 62 23.20 -3.47 -9.12
CA ASP A 62 23.84 -3.13 -7.84
C ASP A 62 22.83 -3.17 -6.69
N LYS A 63 21.74 -2.39 -6.80
CA LYS A 63 20.74 -2.25 -5.75
C LYS A 63 19.40 -1.77 -6.31
N VAL A 64 18.35 -1.95 -5.50
CA VAL A 64 17.03 -1.34 -5.69
C VAL A 64 16.70 -0.52 -4.45
N GLU A 65 16.56 0.78 -4.61
CA GLU A 65 15.99 1.65 -3.57
C GLU A 65 14.49 1.75 -3.77
N TYR A 66 13.72 1.80 -2.67
CA TYR A 66 12.28 2.01 -2.73
C TYR A 66 11.84 3.15 -1.83
N PHE A 67 10.77 3.81 -2.23
CA PHE A 67 10.19 4.97 -1.57
C PHE A 67 8.68 4.87 -1.58
N VAL A 68 8.04 5.23 -0.46
CA VAL A 68 6.60 5.42 -0.38
C VAL A 68 6.33 6.92 -0.28
N LYS A 69 5.50 7.44 -1.16
CA LYS A 69 5.22 8.87 -1.31
C LYS A 69 3.72 9.14 -1.22
N ALA A 70 3.34 10.28 -0.65
CA ALA A 70 1.94 10.72 -0.58
C ALA A 70 1.37 11.15 -1.95
N SER A 71 2.24 11.53 -2.89
CA SER A 71 1.89 11.81 -4.29
C SER A 71 3.08 11.49 -5.21
N LYS A 72 2.82 11.30 -6.50
CA LYS A 72 3.85 10.94 -7.49
C LYS A 72 5.00 11.96 -7.53
N ASP A 73 4.68 13.22 -7.40
CA ASP A 73 5.65 14.32 -7.52
C ASP A 73 6.16 14.83 -6.17
N SER A 74 5.84 14.13 -5.07
CA SER A 74 6.34 14.47 -3.74
C SER A 74 7.84 14.21 -3.64
N ASN A 75 8.57 15.19 -3.12
CA ASN A 75 9.98 15.02 -2.73
C ASN A 75 10.12 14.43 -1.31
N GLU A 76 9.02 14.34 -0.57
CA GLU A 76 8.98 13.76 0.76
C GLU A 76 8.65 12.28 0.68
N ASN A 77 9.50 11.46 1.29
CA ASN A 77 9.29 10.03 1.42
C ASN A 77 8.66 9.74 2.78
N LEU A 78 7.50 9.06 2.77
CA LEU A 78 6.85 8.57 3.98
C LEU A 78 7.65 7.44 4.61
N THR A 79 8.21 6.57 3.76
CA THR A 79 9.19 5.54 4.14
C THR A 79 10.07 5.19 2.95
N SER A 80 11.21 4.59 3.21
CA SER A 80 12.16 4.15 2.18
C SER A 80 13.01 2.99 2.68
N GLY A 81 13.68 2.30 1.76
CA GLY A 81 14.61 1.23 2.06
C GLY A 81 15.43 0.84 0.83
N THR A 82 16.33 -0.11 1.01
CA THR A 82 17.21 -0.58 -0.05
C THR A 82 17.30 -2.11 -0.03
N LEU A 83 17.18 -2.72 -1.21
CA LEU A 83 17.47 -4.12 -1.47
C LEU A 83 18.80 -4.19 -2.20
N ILE A 84 19.80 -4.86 -1.59
CA ILE A 84 21.12 -5.03 -2.19
C ILE A 84 21.07 -6.24 -3.12
N ALA A 85 21.71 -6.17 -4.29
CA ALA A 85 21.65 -7.21 -5.32
C ALA A 85 22.02 -8.60 -4.81
N ASP A 86 23.00 -8.70 -3.92
CA ASP A 86 23.46 -9.97 -3.35
C ASP A 86 22.42 -10.64 -2.44
N THR A 87 21.41 -9.90 -1.98
CA THR A 87 20.29 -10.41 -1.16
C THR A 87 19.05 -10.77 -1.98
N LEU A 88 19.03 -10.43 -3.27
CA LEU A 88 17.95 -10.74 -4.19
C LEU A 88 18.06 -12.18 -4.70
N GLN A 89 16.91 -12.79 -4.99
CA GLN A 89 16.87 -14.12 -5.59
C GLN A 89 17.21 -14.03 -7.07
N LYS A 90 18.17 -14.84 -7.52
CA LYS A 90 18.54 -14.91 -8.93
C LYS A 90 17.72 -15.99 -9.62
N SER A 91 17.05 -15.63 -10.71
CA SER A 91 16.32 -16.57 -11.57
C SER A 91 17.24 -17.24 -12.59
N ASP A 92 16.77 -18.31 -13.23
CA ASP A 92 17.54 -19.09 -14.22
C ASP A 92 17.98 -18.25 -15.44
N ASN A 93 17.20 -17.22 -15.81
CA ASN A 93 17.53 -16.29 -16.89
C ASN A 93 18.44 -15.13 -16.44
N GLY A 94 18.88 -15.11 -15.18
CA GLY A 94 19.79 -14.13 -14.64
C GLY A 94 19.14 -12.88 -14.03
N ASP A 95 17.81 -12.75 -14.10
CA ASP A 95 17.08 -11.68 -13.45
C ASP A 95 17.19 -11.80 -11.92
N LEU A 96 17.27 -10.67 -11.24
CA LEU A 96 17.17 -10.59 -9.78
C LEU A 96 15.74 -10.28 -9.36
N THR A 97 15.25 -11.01 -8.37
CA THR A 97 13.90 -10.82 -7.81
C THR A 97 13.96 -10.59 -6.33
N GLY A 98 13.11 -9.70 -5.85
CA GLY A 98 13.01 -9.36 -4.43
C GLY A 98 11.58 -9.01 -4.04
N THR A 99 11.35 -8.96 -2.73
CA THR A 99 10.05 -8.56 -2.17
C THR A 99 10.24 -7.32 -1.31
N ILE A 100 9.46 -6.30 -1.56
CA ILE A 100 9.31 -5.14 -0.70
C ILE A 100 8.06 -5.37 0.15
N THR A 101 8.22 -5.32 1.47
CA THR A 101 7.10 -5.35 2.42
C THR A 101 6.98 -3.99 3.07
N ILE A 102 5.85 -3.34 2.89
CA ILE A 102 5.52 -2.07 3.51
C ILE A 102 4.54 -2.36 4.64
N PRO A 103 4.95 -2.16 5.90
CA PRO A 103 4.10 -2.45 7.06
C PRO A 103 2.93 -1.46 7.14
N LYS A 104 1.85 -1.85 7.81
CA LYS A 104 0.65 -1.03 7.99
C LYS A 104 0.95 0.38 8.52
N ASP A 105 1.89 0.49 9.45
CA ASP A 105 2.22 1.75 10.13
C ASP A 105 2.96 2.77 9.22
N ALA A 106 3.43 2.32 8.05
CA ALA A 106 4.07 3.17 7.05
C ALA A 106 3.07 3.83 6.08
N TYR A 107 1.77 3.52 6.22
CA TYR A 107 0.73 4.10 5.38
C TYR A 107 0.05 5.27 6.07
N TYR A 108 -0.28 6.24 5.24
CA TYR A 108 -1.29 7.23 5.54
C TYR A 108 -2.56 6.85 4.80
N ASP A 109 -3.72 7.07 5.42
CA ASP A 109 -5.00 6.92 4.75
C ASP A 109 -5.04 7.86 3.55
N SER A 110 -5.01 7.29 2.36
CA SER A 110 -4.92 8.05 1.12
C SER A 110 -5.46 7.28 -0.07
N LYS A 111 -6.17 8.00 -0.93
CA LYS A 111 -6.64 7.48 -2.22
C LYS A 111 -5.53 7.34 -3.26
N ASN A 112 -4.37 7.98 -3.04
CA ASN A 112 -3.28 8.07 -3.99
C ASN A 112 -1.93 8.05 -3.29
N LEU A 113 -1.53 6.88 -2.80
CA LEU A 113 -0.13 6.64 -2.42
C LEU A 113 0.64 6.09 -3.62
N TYR A 114 1.93 6.36 -3.66
CA TYR A 114 2.83 5.86 -4.69
C TYR A 114 3.97 5.09 -4.04
N VAL A 115 4.20 3.87 -4.54
CA VAL A 115 5.41 3.12 -4.27
C VAL A 115 6.29 3.27 -5.50
N GLU A 116 7.49 3.80 -5.31
CA GLU A 116 8.49 4.02 -6.34
C GLU A 116 9.72 3.19 -6.05
N THR A 117 10.30 2.59 -7.08
CA THR A 117 11.60 1.93 -7.00
C THR A 117 12.58 2.59 -7.94
N LYS A 118 13.84 2.66 -7.53
CA LYS A 118 14.96 3.09 -8.33
C LYS A 118 16.01 2.00 -8.34
N THR A 119 16.12 1.33 -9.48
CA THR A 119 17.05 0.23 -9.71
C THR A 119 18.32 0.74 -10.30
N TYR A 120 19.46 0.46 -9.68
CA TYR A 120 20.79 0.84 -10.15
C TYR A 120 21.56 -0.37 -10.65
N ASP A 121 22.33 -0.18 -11.70
CA ASP A 121 23.40 -1.07 -12.09
C ASP A 121 24.74 -0.69 -11.38
N LYS A 122 25.78 -1.50 -11.57
CA LYS A 122 27.11 -1.28 -10.98
C LYS A 122 27.89 -0.14 -11.65
N ALA A 123 27.44 0.36 -12.81
CA ALA A 123 28.02 1.53 -13.48
C ALA A 123 27.38 2.85 -13.04
N GLY A 124 26.24 2.79 -12.31
CA GLY A 124 25.51 3.94 -11.79
C GLY A 124 24.35 4.40 -12.67
N ASN A 125 24.05 3.71 -13.78
CA ASN A 125 22.82 3.96 -14.54
C ASN A 125 21.63 3.45 -13.76
N TYR A 126 20.42 3.99 -14.01
CA TYR A 126 19.23 3.59 -13.25
C TYR A 126 17.92 3.65 -14.03
N THR A 127 16.97 2.87 -13.57
CA THR A 127 15.58 2.87 -14.04
C THR A 127 14.62 3.08 -12.86
N ILE A 128 13.56 3.85 -13.09
CA ILE A 128 12.51 4.12 -12.10
C ILE A 128 11.23 3.41 -12.51
N CYS A 129 10.62 2.67 -11.56
CA CYS A 129 9.26 2.15 -11.65
C CYS A 129 8.40 2.75 -10.56
N SER A 130 7.10 2.95 -10.84
CA SER A 130 6.18 3.54 -9.88
C SER A 130 4.81 2.85 -9.96
N GLN A 131 4.23 2.55 -8.79
CA GLN A 131 2.93 1.92 -8.64
C GLN A 131 2.05 2.76 -7.72
N ALA A 132 0.87 3.16 -8.21
CA ALA A 132 -0.14 3.81 -7.38
C ALA A 132 -0.93 2.79 -6.56
N ILE A 133 -1.23 3.11 -5.31
CA ILE A 133 -2.07 2.31 -4.43
C ILE A 133 -3.06 3.20 -3.67
N LYS A 134 -4.15 2.60 -3.18
CA LYS A 134 -5.11 3.23 -2.27
C LYS A 134 -5.01 2.58 -0.90
N SER A 135 -4.84 3.36 0.15
CA SER A 135 -4.72 2.86 1.52
C SER A 135 -5.75 3.51 2.44
N ASP A 136 -6.39 2.68 3.25
CA ASP A 136 -7.27 3.11 4.32
C ASP A 136 -7.16 2.11 5.47
N THR A 137 -6.59 2.55 6.56
CA THR A 137 -6.38 1.75 7.76
C THR A 137 -7.27 2.17 8.91
N THR A 138 -8.07 3.22 8.71
CA THR A 138 -9.00 3.77 9.68
C THR A 138 -10.35 3.07 9.55
N HIS A 139 -10.90 2.66 10.67
CA HIS A 139 -12.22 2.05 10.70
C HIS A 139 -13.32 3.11 10.54
N PRO A 140 -14.43 2.79 9.85
CA PRO A 140 -15.57 3.69 9.78
C PRO A 140 -16.15 3.94 11.17
N THR A 141 -16.70 5.11 11.37
CA THR A 141 -17.51 5.44 12.54
C THR A 141 -18.97 5.09 12.26
N ALA A 142 -19.67 4.60 13.27
CA ALA A 142 -21.09 4.31 13.17
C ALA A 142 -21.85 4.74 14.42
N GLY A 143 -23.12 5.07 14.24
CA GLY A 143 -24.01 5.44 15.32
C GLY A 143 -25.43 4.90 15.10
N ILE A 144 -26.12 4.64 16.20
CA ILE A 144 -27.52 4.23 16.21
C ILE A 144 -28.28 5.21 17.09
N SER A 145 -29.41 5.70 16.61
CA SER A 145 -30.32 6.54 17.36
C SER A 145 -31.77 6.20 17.07
N PHE A 146 -32.63 6.42 18.04
CA PHE A 146 -34.08 6.28 17.90
C PHE A 146 -34.71 7.60 17.56
N ASP A 147 -35.87 7.56 16.91
CA ASP A 147 -36.66 8.75 16.64
C ASP A 147 -37.07 9.45 17.97
N LYS A 148 -36.79 10.75 18.07
CA LYS A 148 -37.01 11.55 19.29
C LYS A 148 -38.48 11.79 19.62
N GLU A 149 -39.42 11.46 18.74
CA GLU A 149 -40.86 11.69 19.00
C GLU A 149 -41.49 10.71 19.98
N MET A 150 -40.69 9.82 20.59
CA MET A 150 -41.18 8.89 21.60
C MET A 150 -41.14 9.53 22.99
N LYS A 151 -41.98 10.50 23.24
CA LYS A 151 -42.33 10.94 24.59
C LYS A 151 -43.12 9.81 25.26
N ASN A 152 -42.41 8.89 25.92
CA ASN A 152 -43.03 7.93 26.76
C ASN A 152 -43.38 8.64 28.08
N SER A 153 -44.67 8.63 28.45
CA SER A 153 -45.14 9.20 29.73
C SER A 153 -44.54 8.53 30.98
N LEU A 154 -43.71 7.50 30.78
CA LEU A 154 -42.98 6.81 31.84
C LEU A 154 -41.56 7.34 32.05
N SER A 155 -40.99 8.16 31.13
CA SER A 155 -39.66 8.70 31.26
C SER A 155 -39.48 9.65 32.43
N ASP A 156 -40.59 10.24 32.93
CA ASP A 156 -40.59 11.23 34.03
C ASP A 156 -40.89 10.61 35.39
N LYS A 157 -41.02 9.26 35.48
CA LYS A 157 -41.24 8.60 36.76
C LYS A 157 -39.94 8.26 37.46
N ALA A 158 -39.86 8.58 38.73
CA ALA A 158 -38.72 8.24 39.58
C ALA A 158 -38.49 6.72 39.58
N GLY A 159 -37.29 6.29 39.24
CA GLY A 159 -36.90 4.88 39.12
C GLY A 159 -36.94 4.32 37.71
N PHE A 160 -37.18 5.13 36.66
CA PHE A 160 -37.07 4.72 35.28
C PHE A 160 -35.55 4.57 34.89
N ASP A 161 -35.17 3.33 34.57
CA ASP A 161 -33.84 3.09 34.02
C ASP A 161 -33.83 3.50 32.55
N GLY A 162 -33.17 4.63 32.24
CA GLY A 162 -33.08 5.16 30.88
C GLY A 162 -32.41 4.23 29.84
N ALA A 163 -31.85 3.11 30.28
CA ALA A 163 -31.32 2.07 29.41
C ALA A 163 -32.37 1.10 28.87
N LYS A 164 -33.60 1.09 29.47
CA LYS A 164 -34.71 0.20 29.05
C LYS A 164 -35.85 1.03 28.47
N HIS A 165 -35.83 1.23 27.16
CA HIS A 165 -36.92 1.90 26.45
C HIS A 165 -38.00 0.88 26.06
N PHE A 166 -39.22 1.10 26.56
CA PHE A 166 -40.39 0.31 26.15
C PHE A 166 -41.23 1.06 25.14
N TYR A 167 -41.53 0.43 24.03
CA TYR A 167 -42.31 1.00 22.94
C TYR A 167 -43.59 0.20 22.73
N ASN A 168 -44.71 0.87 22.50
CA ASN A 168 -46.01 0.28 22.21
C ASN A 168 -46.45 0.46 20.74
N ARG A 169 -45.51 0.84 19.88
CA ARG A 169 -45.70 1.07 18.46
C ARG A 169 -44.40 0.76 17.70
N ASP A 170 -44.45 0.82 16.38
CA ASP A 170 -43.29 0.70 15.54
C ASP A 170 -42.23 1.73 15.89
N VAL A 171 -40.97 1.31 15.91
CA VAL A 171 -39.83 2.13 16.28
C VAL A 171 -39.01 2.42 15.02
N LYS A 172 -38.80 3.69 14.75
CA LYS A 172 -37.87 4.09 13.70
C LYS A 172 -36.46 4.18 14.27
N LEU A 173 -35.57 3.40 13.66
CA LEU A 173 -34.15 3.35 13.96
C LEU A 173 -33.38 4.16 12.92
N ASN A 174 -32.58 5.15 13.36
CA ASN A 174 -31.67 5.87 12.49
C ASN A 174 -30.26 5.30 12.66
N VAL A 175 -29.68 4.80 11.59
CA VAL A 175 -28.30 4.33 11.54
C VAL A 175 -27.48 5.35 10.76
N THR A 176 -26.38 5.79 11.35
CA THR A 176 -25.42 6.70 10.71
C THR A 176 -24.07 6.02 10.59
N ALA A 177 -23.37 6.24 9.49
CA ALA A 177 -21.99 5.79 9.33
C ALA A 177 -21.20 6.83 8.55
N ASN A 178 -19.93 6.96 8.87
CA ASN A 178 -19.02 7.85 8.14
C ASN A 178 -17.62 7.25 8.07
N ASP A 179 -17.03 7.36 6.90
CA ASP A 179 -15.64 7.10 6.63
C ASP A 179 -15.11 8.13 5.64
N ALA A 180 -13.99 8.77 5.98
CA ALA A 180 -13.48 9.92 5.23
C ALA A 180 -12.62 9.51 4.03
N THR A 181 -12.02 8.33 4.06
CA THR A 181 -11.03 7.90 3.07
C THR A 181 -11.62 6.98 2.00
N SER A 182 -12.01 5.76 2.36
CA SER A 182 -12.58 4.81 1.41
C SER A 182 -14.10 4.96 1.22
N GLY A 183 -14.76 5.57 2.18
CA GLY A 183 -16.23 5.70 2.23
C GLY A 183 -16.91 4.44 2.77
N ILE A 184 -18.23 4.50 2.90
CA ILE A 184 -19.03 3.37 3.39
C ILE A 184 -19.44 2.48 2.24
N LYS A 185 -19.04 1.20 2.29
CA LYS A 185 -19.44 0.18 1.32
C LYS A 185 -20.83 -0.38 1.62
N SER A 186 -21.09 -0.74 2.87
CA SER A 186 -22.38 -1.29 3.30
C SER A 186 -22.62 -1.05 4.79
N ILE A 187 -23.87 -1.05 5.19
CA ILE A 187 -24.31 -1.08 6.58
C ILE A 187 -25.15 -2.34 6.77
N LYS A 188 -24.71 -3.22 7.65
CA LYS A 188 -25.47 -4.44 7.99
C LYS A 188 -26.06 -4.27 9.37
N TYR A 189 -27.30 -4.70 9.56
CA TYR A 189 -27.97 -4.69 10.85
C TYR A 189 -28.74 -5.98 11.07
N TYR A 190 -29.03 -6.27 12.31
CA TYR A 190 -29.90 -7.37 12.70
C TYR A 190 -30.73 -6.99 13.92
N VAL A 191 -31.87 -7.64 14.08
CA VAL A 191 -32.74 -7.51 15.23
C VAL A 191 -32.91 -8.89 15.85
N THR A 192 -32.55 -9.05 17.13
CA THR A 192 -32.67 -10.29 17.85
C THR A 192 -33.36 -10.09 19.19
N ALA A 193 -33.94 -11.17 19.75
CA ALA A 193 -34.25 -11.23 21.16
C ALA A 193 -32.98 -11.19 22.00
N ALA A 194 -33.08 -10.72 23.25
CA ALA A 194 -31.92 -10.61 24.12
C ALA A 194 -31.20 -11.96 24.30
N GLY A 195 -29.92 -11.99 23.98
CA GLY A 195 -29.04 -13.15 24.16
C GLY A 195 -28.70 -13.93 22.89
N ASP A 196 -29.39 -13.69 21.77
CA ASP A 196 -29.06 -14.34 20.51
C ASP A 196 -27.93 -13.57 19.75
N VAL A 197 -26.98 -14.30 19.21
CA VAL A 197 -25.96 -13.78 18.32
C VAL A 197 -26.29 -14.26 16.92
N PRO A 198 -26.64 -13.36 15.96
CA PRO A 198 -26.96 -13.76 14.61
C PRO A 198 -25.73 -14.25 13.87
N THR A 199 -25.93 -15.15 12.92
CA THR A 199 -24.94 -15.50 11.92
C THR A 199 -24.87 -14.40 10.86
N GLU A 200 -23.78 -14.32 10.11
CA GLU A 200 -23.62 -13.31 9.05
C GLU A 200 -24.73 -13.37 8.00
N GLU A 201 -25.30 -14.55 7.74
CA GLU A 201 -26.39 -14.77 6.79
C GLU A 201 -27.72 -14.13 7.22
N THR A 202 -27.89 -13.82 8.49
CA THR A 202 -29.12 -13.17 9.02
C THR A 202 -29.08 -11.65 8.99
N TRP A 203 -27.98 -11.07 8.56
CA TRP A 203 -27.81 -9.62 8.54
C TRP A 203 -28.47 -9.00 7.31
N ALA A 204 -29.29 -7.99 7.53
CA ALA A 204 -29.82 -7.18 6.44
C ALA A 204 -28.74 -6.20 5.95
N ASP A 205 -28.54 -6.13 4.65
CA ASP A 205 -27.63 -5.19 4.01
C ASP A 205 -28.39 -3.93 3.58
N THR A 206 -27.94 -2.77 4.05
CA THR A 206 -28.50 -1.47 3.68
C THR A 206 -27.39 -0.46 3.44
N THR A 207 -27.50 0.29 2.35
CA THR A 207 -26.63 1.43 2.03
C THR A 207 -27.41 2.70 2.33
N ASN A 208 -27.08 3.42 3.41
CA ASN A 208 -27.65 4.74 3.76
C ASN A 208 -29.19 4.82 3.65
N LYS A 209 -29.90 3.88 4.21
CA LYS A 209 -31.37 3.93 4.27
C LYS A 209 -31.86 3.99 5.70
N ASP A 210 -32.89 4.81 5.90
CA ASP A 210 -33.71 4.71 7.11
C ASP A 210 -34.28 3.30 7.21
N VAL A 211 -34.03 2.64 8.32
CA VAL A 211 -34.59 1.32 8.62
C VAL A 211 -35.88 1.55 9.39
N ASN A 212 -36.99 1.27 8.74
CA ASN A 212 -38.32 1.34 9.38
C ASN A 212 -38.65 0.02 10.04
#